data_24c88dbb7cf53317cffa75a1cc463993
#
_entry.id   24c88dbb7cf53317cffa75a1cc463993
#
_cell.length_a   1.000
_cell.length_b   1.000
_cell.length_c   1.000
_cell.angle_alpha   90.00
_cell.angle_beta   90.00
_cell.angle_gamma   90.00
#
_symmetry.space_group_name_H-M   'P 1'
#
loop_
_entity.id
_entity.type
_entity.pdbx_description
1 polymer ?
#
loop_
_entity_poly.entity_id
_entity_poly.type
_entity_poly.pdbx_seq_one_letter_code
_entity_poly.pdbx_strand_id
1 'polypeptide(L)'
;MKKVLIVDDHPSIRKMIRLALGARFNLEEAGNADVAYTQILAERPDGIVLDVMMPGSMNGFQLCERIKREPALAPMHVVLITACGQIEDQELGRAVGADAYFVKPFSPLALARHLGEALRVGPDGRAI
;
A
#
# COMPACT_ATOMS: atom_id res chain seq x y z
N MET A 1 17.19 -2.49 -3.67
CA MET A 1 16.22 -1.83 -2.78
C MET A 1 14.85 -2.50 -2.88
N LYS A 2 14.18 -2.58 -1.79
CA LYS A 2 12.79 -3.06 -1.77
C LYS A 2 11.90 -2.11 -2.55
N LYS A 3 10.91 -2.67 -3.26
CA LYS A 3 9.99 -1.93 -4.12
C LYS A 3 8.64 -1.76 -3.43
N VAL A 4 8.13 -0.52 -3.44
CA VAL A 4 6.81 -0.19 -2.88
C VAL A 4 5.98 0.51 -3.96
N LEU A 5 4.76 0.02 -4.18
CA LEU A 5 3.80 0.62 -5.09
C LEU A 5 2.82 1.49 -4.28
N ILE A 6 2.67 2.73 -4.69
CA ILE A 6 1.75 3.69 -4.07
C ILE A 6 0.52 3.81 -4.95
N VAL A 7 -0.65 3.44 -4.43
CA VAL A 7 -1.91 3.42 -5.18
C VAL A 7 -2.92 4.37 -4.54
N ASP A 8 -3.20 5.48 -5.20
CA ASP A 8 -4.14 6.51 -4.75
C ASP A 8 -4.53 7.33 -5.98
N ASP A 9 -5.81 7.70 -6.10
CA ASP A 9 -6.28 8.51 -7.22
C ASP A 9 -5.92 9.99 -7.10
N HIS A 10 -5.44 10.45 -5.93
CA HIS A 10 -5.02 11.82 -5.71
C HIS A 10 -3.50 11.98 -5.89
N PRO A 11 -3.04 12.67 -6.93
CA PRO A 11 -1.60 12.88 -7.14
C PRO A 11 -0.89 13.55 -5.94
N SER A 12 -1.58 14.45 -5.24
CA SER A 12 -1.02 15.12 -4.06
C SER A 12 -0.73 14.15 -2.91
N ILE A 13 -1.59 13.17 -2.71
CA ILE A 13 -1.39 12.14 -1.67
C ILE A 13 -0.22 11.23 -2.07
N ARG A 14 -0.17 10.80 -3.33
CA ARG A 14 0.97 10.01 -3.83
C ARG A 14 2.29 10.74 -3.63
N LYS A 15 2.32 12.06 -3.93
CA LYS A 15 3.52 12.88 -3.74
C LYS A 15 3.93 12.95 -2.28
N MET A 16 2.98 13.14 -1.38
CA MET A 16 3.25 13.19 0.06
C MET A 16 3.87 11.88 0.54
N ILE A 17 3.30 10.75 0.12
CA ILE A 17 3.80 9.43 0.50
C ILE A 17 5.19 9.20 -0.12
N ARG A 18 5.38 9.58 -1.38
CA ARG A 18 6.68 9.46 -2.05
C ARG A 18 7.76 10.24 -1.31
N LEU A 19 7.46 11.45 -0.87
CA LEU A 19 8.43 12.25 -0.10
C LEU A 19 8.82 11.57 1.21
N ALA A 20 7.86 10.95 1.88
CA ALA A 20 8.13 10.27 3.15
C ALA A 20 8.95 8.98 2.97
N LEU A 21 8.73 8.26 1.88
CA LEU A 21 9.34 6.94 1.64
C LEU A 21 10.61 6.99 0.78
N GLY A 22 10.81 8.08 0.05
CA GLY A 22 11.70 8.14 -1.11
C GLY A 22 13.15 7.70 -0.91
N ALA A 23 13.73 7.89 0.28
CA ALA A 23 15.10 7.51 0.55
C ALA A 23 15.28 6.02 0.88
N ARG A 24 14.19 5.33 1.21
CA ARG A 24 14.21 3.95 1.72
C ARG A 24 13.87 2.90 0.68
N PHE A 25 13.07 3.27 -0.32
CA PHE A 25 12.44 2.31 -1.23
C PHE A 25 12.55 2.74 -2.68
N ASN A 26 12.47 1.74 -3.56
CA ASN A 26 12.27 1.97 -4.98
C ASN A 26 10.76 2.12 -5.19
N LEU A 27 10.29 3.30 -5.61
CA LEU A 27 8.88 3.65 -5.62
C LEU A 27 8.29 3.68 -7.02
N GLU A 28 7.09 3.10 -7.15
CA GLU A 28 6.22 3.22 -8.32
C GLU A 28 4.86 3.74 -7.87
N GLU A 29 4.07 4.29 -8.79
CA GLU A 29 2.76 4.87 -8.50
C GLU A 29 1.72 4.38 -9.48
N ALA A 30 0.47 4.27 -8.99
CA ALA A 30 -0.70 3.97 -9.81
C ALA A 30 -1.87 4.83 -9.32
N GLY A 31 -2.70 5.30 -10.25
CA GLY A 31 -3.85 6.15 -9.96
C GLY A 31 -5.15 5.41 -9.73
N ASN A 32 -5.19 4.10 -9.97
CA ASN A 32 -6.38 3.26 -9.74
C ASN A 32 -5.97 1.80 -9.57
N ALA A 33 -6.93 0.98 -9.16
CA ALA A 33 -6.67 -0.42 -8.84
C ALA A 33 -6.36 -1.28 -10.08
N ASP A 34 -6.97 -0.97 -11.22
CA ASP A 34 -6.73 -1.75 -12.45
C ASP A 34 -5.31 -1.56 -12.96
N VAL A 35 -4.83 -0.31 -12.99
CA VAL A 35 -3.43 -0.01 -13.35
C VAL A 35 -2.48 -0.64 -12.35
N ALA A 36 -2.80 -0.54 -11.05
CA ALA A 36 -2.00 -1.14 -9.99
C ALA A 36 -1.88 -2.65 -10.18
N TYR A 37 -2.97 -3.32 -10.46
CA TYR A 37 -2.96 -4.78 -10.64
C TYR A 37 -2.05 -5.20 -11.80
N THR A 38 -2.09 -4.48 -12.91
CA THR A 38 -1.20 -4.71 -14.05
C THR A 38 0.28 -4.57 -13.63
N GLN A 39 0.60 -3.52 -12.89
CA GLN A 39 1.96 -3.30 -12.38
C GLN A 39 2.39 -4.37 -11.38
N ILE A 40 1.48 -4.80 -10.51
CA ILE A 40 1.73 -5.86 -9.54
C ILE A 40 2.11 -7.16 -10.23
N LEU A 41 1.38 -7.53 -11.27
CA LEU A 41 1.66 -8.75 -12.03
C LEU A 41 3.00 -8.68 -12.75
N ALA A 42 3.35 -7.49 -13.27
CA ALA A 42 4.59 -7.31 -14.03
C ALA A 42 5.83 -7.22 -13.14
N GLU A 43 5.73 -6.52 -12.01
CA GLU A 43 6.90 -6.15 -11.21
C GLU A 43 6.96 -6.80 -9.83
N ARG A 44 5.85 -7.29 -9.30
CA ARG A 44 5.74 -7.93 -7.99
C ARG A 44 6.42 -7.12 -6.88
N PRO A 45 5.90 -5.94 -6.52
CA PRO A 45 6.51 -5.15 -5.45
C PRO A 45 6.52 -5.88 -4.11
N ASP A 46 7.40 -5.46 -3.22
CA ASP A 46 7.50 -6.05 -1.88
C ASP A 46 6.39 -5.55 -0.97
N GLY A 47 5.93 -4.31 -1.19
CA GLY A 47 4.85 -3.72 -0.42
C GLY A 47 3.97 -2.81 -1.27
N ILE A 48 2.77 -2.57 -0.78
CA ILE A 48 1.79 -1.68 -1.41
C ILE A 48 1.18 -0.77 -0.36
N VAL A 49 1.08 0.52 -0.69
CA VAL A 49 0.26 1.48 0.05
C VAL A 49 -0.97 1.73 -0.80
N LEU A 50 -2.15 1.38 -0.30
CA LEU A 50 -3.34 1.23 -1.10
C LEU A 50 -4.51 2.00 -0.50
N ASP A 51 -4.99 3.04 -1.19
CA ASP A 51 -6.20 3.77 -0.83
C ASP A 51 -7.42 2.87 -1.07
N VAL A 52 -8.33 2.81 -0.10
CA VAL A 52 -9.53 1.97 -0.22
C VAL A 52 -10.60 2.62 -1.10
N MET A 53 -10.65 3.96 -1.14
CA MET A 53 -11.70 4.71 -1.86
C MET A 53 -11.15 5.25 -3.18
N MET A 54 -11.25 4.45 -4.24
CA MET A 54 -10.82 4.85 -5.57
C MET A 54 -11.94 4.60 -6.58
N PRO A 55 -12.09 5.47 -7.59
CA PRO A 55 -13.03 5.22 -8.67
C PRO A 55 -12.55 4.07 -9.56
N GLY A 56 -13.47 3.49 -10.30
CA GLY A 56 -13.18 2.42 -11.26
C GLY A 56 -13.87 1.12 -10.91
N SER A 57 -13.49 0.05 -11.58
CA SER A 57 -14.13 -1.26 -11.46
C SER A 57 -13.80 -1.97 -10.15
N MET A 58 -12.76 -1.52 -9.43
CA MET A 58 -12.24 -2.19 -8.25
C MET A 58 -11.78 -1.15 -7.24
N ASN A 59 -12.21 -1.28 -5.97
CA ASN A 59 -11.71 -0.45 -4.88
C ASN A 59 -10.51 -1.10 -4.22
N GLY A 60 -9.93 -0.43 -3.20
CA GLY A 60 -8.74 -0.94 -2.51
C GLY A 60 -8.97 -2.23 -1.75
N PHE A 61 -10.13 -2.41 -1.15
CA PHE A 61 -10.46 -3.68 -0.45
C PHE A 61 -10.48 -4.85 -1.43
N GLN A 62 -11.11 -4.65 -2.58
CA GLN A 62 -11.19 -5.69 -3.62
C GLN A 62 -9.83 -6.04 -4.19
N LEU A 63 -8.98 -5.04 -4.43
CA LEU A 63 -7.62 -5.28 -4.89
C LEU A 63 -6.81 -6.04 -3.85
N CYS A 64 -6.91 -5.67 -2.57
CA CYS A 64 -6.24 -6.36 -1.48
C CYS A 64 -6.65 -7.83 -1.42
N GLU A 65 -7.95 -8.11 -1.49
CA GLU A 65 -8.47 -9.48 -1.49
C GLU A 65 -7.90 -10.28 -2.66
N ARG A 66 -7.86 -9.68 -3.84
CA ARG A 66 -7.33 -10.32 -5.04
C ARG A 66 -5.85 -10.67 -4.90
N ILE A 67 -5.06 -9.77 -4.32
CA ILE A 67 -3.65 -10.01 -4.03
C ILE A 67 -3.50 -11.18 -3.06
N LYS A 68 -4.25 -11.16 -1.97
CA LYS A 68 -4.08 -12.14 -0.89
C LYS A 68 -4.60 -13.53 -1.24
N ARG A 69 -5.50 -13.62 -2.22
CA ARG A 69 -5.99 -14.92 -2.71
C ARG A 69 -5.07 -15.56 -3.73
N GLU A 70 -4.18 -14.81 -4.35
CA GLU A 70 -3.23 -15.33 -5.32
C GLU A 70 -1.94 -15.75 -4.58
N PRO A 71 -1.60 -17.06 -4.56
CA PRO A 71 -0.42 -17.51 -3.78
C PRO A 71 0.88 -16.84 -4.18
N ALA A 72 1.06 -16.51 -5.45
CA ALA A 72 2.27 -15.82 -5.92
C ALA A 72 2.37 -14.37 -5.42
N LEU A 73 1.25 -13.75 -5.04
CA LEU A 73 1.17 -12.35 -4.61
C LEU A 73 0.93 -12.20 -3.10
N ALA A 74 0.40 -13.23 -2.46
CA ALA A 74 0.01 -13.19 -1.06
C ALA A 74 1.11 -12.74 -0.07
N PRO A 75 2.41 -13.03 -0.31
CA PRO A 75 3.47 -12.54 0.58
C PRO A 75 3.70 -11.03 0.56
N MET A 76 3.15 -10.33 -0.43
CA MET A 76 3.27 -8.88 -0.54
C MET A 76 2.65 -8.19 0.68
N HIS A 77 3.37 -7.23 1.26
CA HIS A 77 2.86 -6.49 2.42
C HIS A 77 1.88 -5.41 1.97
N VAL A 78 0.61 -5.53 2.36
CA VAL A 78 -0.45 -4.60 1.93
C VAL A 78 -0.87 -3.70 3.10
N VAL A 79 -0.67 -2.40 2.93
CA VAL A 79 -1.14 -1.36 3.85
C VAL A 79 -2.34 -0.68 3.21
N LEU A 80 -3.50 -0.76 3.86
CA LEU A 80 -4.69 -0.03 3.42
C LEU A 80 -4.74 1.34 4.08
N ILE A 81 -5.13 2.35 3.30
CA ILE A 81 -5.35 3.72 3.79
C ILE A 81 -6.78 4.11 3.51
N THR A 82 -7.48 4.63 4.51
CA THR A 82 -8.90 4.98 4.40
C THR A 82 -9.20 6.31 5.09
N ALA A 83 -10.22 7.02 4.60
CA ALA A 83 -10.79 8.18 5.30
C ALA A 83 -11.75 7.76 6.42
N CYS A 84 -12.17 6.50 6.44
CA CYS A 84 -13.16 5.99 7.40
C CYS A 84 -12.50 5.13 8.46
N GLY A 85 -12.56 5.58 9.72
CA GLY A 85 -12.03 4.84 10.87
C GLY A 85 -13.05 3.96 11.56
N GLN A 86 -14.16 3.61 10.89
CA GLN A 86 -15.23 2.82 11.50
C GLN A 86 -14.81 1.36 11.67
N ILE A 87 -15.39 0.71 12.69
CA ILE A 87 -15.07 -0.66 13.02
C ILE A 87 -15.33 -1.61 11.86
N GLU A 88 -16.43 -1.38 11.11
CA GLU A 88 -16.79 -2.20 9.94
C GLU A 88 -15.70 -2.17 8.86
N ASP A 89 -15.10 -1.00 8.62
CA ASP A 89 -14.04 -0.86 7.63
C ASP A 89 -12.75 -1.54 8.08
N GLN A 90 -12.44 -1.48 9.37
CA GLN A 90 -11.29 -2.18 9.92
C GLN A 90 -11.47 -3.69 9.86
N GLU A 91 -12.68 -4.16 10.15
CA GLU A 91 -13.01 -5.58 10.03
C GLU A 91 -12.94 -6.06 8.60
N LEU A 92 -13.42 -5.26 7.64
CA LEU A 92 -13.31 -5.58 6.22
C LEU A 92 -11.85 -5.65 5.79
N GLY A 93 -11.02 -4.71 6.24
CA GLY A 93 -9.59 -4.72 5.96
C GLY A 93 -8.92 -6.00 6.45
N ARG A 94 -9.27 -6.45 7.65
CA ARG A 94 -8.79 -7.73 8.18
C ARG A 94 -9.30 -8.92 7.38
N ALA A 95 -10.58 -8.90 7.03
CA ALA A 95 -11.22 -9.99 6.28
C ALA A 95 -10.59 -10.20 4.89
N VAL A 96 -10.15 -9.11 4.24
CA VAL A 96 -9.48 -9.20 2.93
C VAL A 96 -7.98 -9.49 3.06
N GLY A 97 -7.46 -9.62 4.28
CA GLY A 97 -6.09 -10.03 4.52
C GLY A 97 -5.06 -8.92 4.54
N ALA A 98 -5.47 -7.67 4.72
CA ALA A 98 -4.53 -6.55 4.82
C ALA A 98 -3.56 -6.74 6.00
N ASP A 99 -2.30 -6.35 5.80
CA ASP A 99 -1.27 -6.48 6.83
C ASP A 99 -1.27 -5.29 7.79
N ALA A 100 -1.75 -4.13 7.34
CA ALA A 100 -1.89 -2.95 8.17
C ALA A 100 -3.00 -2.04 7.63
N TYR A 101 -3.47 -1.13 8.49
CA TYR A 101 -4.60 -0.27 8.19
C TYR A 101 -4.33 1.10 8.82
N PHE A 102 -4.30 2.15 8.00
CA PHE A 102 -4.10 3.53 8.44
C PHE A 102 -5.33 4.37 8.11
N VAL A 103 -5.70 5.28 9.02
CA VAL A 103 -6.86 6.18 8.85
C VAL A 103 -6.36 7.58 8.52
N LYS A 104 -6.95 8.23 7.51
CA LYS A 104 -6.64 9.63 7.16
C LYS A 104 -7.26 10.59 8.20
N PRO A 105 -6.60 11.66 8.59
CA PRO A 105 -5.23 12.00 8.24
C PRO A 105 -4.23 11.08 8.96
N PHE A 106 -3.26 10.56 8.23
CA PHE A 106 -2.22 9.70 8.80
C PHE A 106 -0.87 10.42 8.82
N SER A 107 0.04 9.93 9.65
CA SER A 107 1.41 10.43 9.68
C SER A 107 2.24 9.77 8.57
N PRO A 108 2.77 10.53 7.60
CA PRO A 108 3.67 9.94 6.58
C PRO A 108 4.91 9.31 7.19
N LEU A 109 5.44 9.87 8.29
CA LEU A 109 6.58 9.28 8.99
C LEU A 109 6.23 7.97 9.67
N ALA A 110 5.03 7.86 10.24
CA ALA A 110 4.56 6.61 10.83
C ALA A 110 4.40 5.52 9.76
N LEU A 111 3.89 5.88 8.59
CA LEU A 111 3.79 4.97 7.46
C LEU A 111 5.17 4.49 7.00
N ALA A 112 6.12 5.41 6.86
CA ALA A 112 7.49 5.08 6.46
C ALA A 112 8.15 4.14 7.47
N ARG A 113 7.97 4.40 8.75
CA ARG A 113 8.50 3.55 9.83
C ARG A 113 7.87 2.17 9.79
N HIS A 114 6.56 2.10 9.63
CA HIS A 114 5.85 0.83 9.53
C HIS A 114 6.39 -0.04 8.37
N LEU A 115 6.49 0.55 7.18
CA LEU A 115 7.00 -0.15 6.00
C LEU A 115 8.48 -0.54 6.17
N GLY A 116 9.27 0.33 6.78
CA GLY A 116 10.67 0.03 7.08
C GLY A 116 10.81 -1.20 7.97
N GLU A 117 10.00 -1.28 9.02
CA GLU A 117 10.00 -2.43 9.92
C GLU A 117 9.46 -3.70 9.23
N ALA A 118 8.35 -3.57 8.52
CA ALA A 118 7.71 -4.71 7.85
C ALA A 118 8.58 -5.31 6.75
N LEU A 119 9.25 -4.47 5.96
CA LEU A 119 10.10 -4.90 4.84
C LEU A 119 11.58 -4.99 5.23
N ARG A 120 11.93 -4.71 6.49
CA ARG A 120 13.28 -4.80 7.04
C ARG A 120 14.25 -3.88 6.31
N VAL A 121 13.86 -2.61 6.17
CA VAL A 121 14.63 -1.56 5.50
C VAL A 121 14.86 -0.41 6.49
N GLY A 122 16.12 -0.01 6.67
CA GLY A 122 16.47 1.11 7.54
C GLY A 122 16.21 2.47 6.87
N PRO A 123 16.42 3.58 7.62
CA PRO A 123 16.19 4.92 7.08
C PRO A 123 17.02 5.29 5.86
N ASP A 124 18.14 4.63 5.66
CA ASP A 124 19.05 4.84 4.52
C ASP A 124 18.76 3.91 3.33
N GLY A 125 17.70 3.10 3.40
CA GLY A 125 17.34 2.14 2.36
C GLY A 125 18.09 0.82 2.43
N ARG A 126 18.95 0.62 3.41
CA ARG A 126 19.70 -0.62 3.58
C ARG A 126 18.89 -1.62 4.39
N ALA A 127 19.11 -2.91 4.12
CA ALA A 127 18.49 -3.99 4.89
C ALA A 127 18.94 -3.95 6.37
N ILE A 128 18.03 -4.31 7.23
CA ILE A 128 18.29 -4.42 8.66
C ILE A 128 18.02 -5.82 9.18
#